data_08c4b3028df868edb0b319613e8b2de4
#
_entry.id   08c4b3028df868edb0b319613e8b2de4
#
_cell.length_a   1.000
_cell.length_b   1.000
_cell.length_c   1.000
_cell.angle_alpha   90.00
_cell.angle_beta   90.00
_cell.angle_gamma   90.00
#
_symmetry.space_group_name_H-M   'P 1'
#
loop_
_entity.id
_entity.type
_entity.pdbx_description
1 polymer ?
#
loop_
_entity_poly.entity_id
_entity_poly.type
_entity_poly.pdbx_seq_one_letter_code
_entity_poly.pdbx_strand_id
1 'polypeptide(L)'
;MSEHAPDADPQSASRRSFLKSSTVAVVGGSLAATLGPARSAHAAGDDTIKIGLVGCGGRGTGAASQALRTKGNVKLVAMGDAFKDRLDGSHQSLMKEGEISTRIDVPEERRFVGFDAYKNVIDAGVDLVILATPPGFRPVHFQAAVDAGKHVFMEKPVAVDAPGVRAVLTAAQTARQKNLAVGVGLQRHHEASYIETIKRLQDGAIGDILATRVYWNGAGVWVHPKTEGQSEMEYQMRNWYYFNWLCGDHIVEQHIHNLDVINWLKRGYPVRAEGMGGRQVRTGKDYGEIFDHHAVEFEYADGSRMFSYCRHIPNCWDSVTEHAIGTHGNADISAGRIRIKGWDDWRFRGEKKNPYQVEHDDLFASIRAGSPLNEAENGAFSSLTSILGRMATYSGKMITWEQALGSDINLAPKEYAFTATPPTPVVATPGVTQVV
;
A
#
# COMPACT_ATOMS: atom_id res chain seq x y z
N MET A 1 44.01 55.74 18.32
CA MET A 1 43.24 55.44 19.52
C MET A 1 41.77 55.33 19.08
N SER A 2 41.31 54.13 18.92
CA SER A 2 39.92 53.65 19.11
C SER A 2 39.89 52.18 18.71
N GLU A 3 39.70 51.35 19.69
CA GLU A 3 39.64 49.89 19.63
C GLU A 3 38.35 49.45 18.89
N HIS A 4 38.53 48.55 17.98
CA HIS A 4 37.41 47.77 17.42
C HIS A 4 37.36 46.41 18.10
N ALA A 5 36.24 46.12 18.76
CA ALA A 5 35.91 44.80 19.27
C ALA A 5 35.45 43.89 18.10
N PRO A 6 35.69 42.57 18.13
CA PRO A 6 35.29 41.67 17.07
C PRO A 6 33.83 41.21 17.24
N ASP A 7 33.11 41.14 16.12
CA ASP A 7 31.77 40.60 15.98
C ASP A 7 31.71 39.10 16.30
N ALA A 8 30.72 38.70 17.07
CA ALA A 8 30.43 37.32 17.42
C ALA A 8 29.63 36.61 16.32
N ASP A 9 30.17 35.50 15.85
CA ASP A 9 29.57 34.56 14.90
C ASP A 9 28.39 33.83 15.54
N PRO A 10 27.21 33.70 14.88
CA PRO A 10 26.08 32.95 15.42
C PRO A 10 26.27 31.45 15.26
N GLN A 11 26.48 30.77 16.37
CA GLN A 11 26.60 29.31 16.45
C GLN A 11 25.36 28.60 15.93
N SER A 12 25.58 27.74 14.97
CA SER A 12 24.60 26.76 14.46
C SER A 12 24.20 25.79 15.58
N ALA A 13 22.93 25.80 15.95
CA ALA A 13 22.37 24.85 16.92
C ALA A 13 22.37 23.42 16.37
N SER A 14 23.20 22.58 16.96
CA SER A 14 23.27 21.14 16.63
C SER A 14 22.03 20.40 17.10
N ARG A 15 21.52 19.49 16.26
CA ARG A 15 20.38 18.59 16.53
C ARG A 15 20.51 17.72 17.79
N ARG A 16 21.63 17.71 18.43
CA ARG A 16 21.91 16.98 19.69
C ARG A 16 21.45 17.71 20.96
N SER A 17 21.19 19.01 20.92
CA SER A 17 20.77 19.78 22.11
C SER A 17 19.24 19.75 22.35
N PHE A 18 18.44 19.37 21.35
CA PHE A 18 16.97 19.31 21.48
C PHE A 18 16.47 18.10 22.29
N LEU A 19 17.27 17.06 22.47
CA LEU A 19 16.88 15.82 23.16
C LEU A 19 17.24 15.79 24.67
N LYS A 20 17.70 16.87 25.27
CA LYS A 20 18.13 16.88 26.69
C LYS A 20 17.34 17.77 27.63
N SER A 21 16.25 18.38 27.21
CA SER A 21 15.49 19.30 28.07
C SER A 21 13.98 18.93 28.12
N SER A 22 13.67 17.77 28.67
CA SER A 22 12.29 17.46 29.07
C SER A 22 12.30 16.60 30.33
N THR A 23 12.77 17.20 31.42
CA THR A 23 12.51 16.68 32.77
C THR A 23 11.66 17.74 33.48
N VAL A 24 10.34 17.58 33.51
CA VAL A 24 9.43 18.36 34.34
C VAL A 24 8.79 17.45 35.37
N ALA A 25 8.91 17.89 36.61
CA ALA A 25 8.44 17.23 37.81
C ALA A 25 6.95 16.94 37.85
N VAL A 26 6.58 15.75 38.28
CA VAL A 26 5.23 15.37 38.68
C VAL A 26 4.96 15.81 40.11
N VAL A 27 4.00 16.72 40.29
CA VAL A 27 3.35 16.93 41.58
C VAL A 27 1.96 16.30 41.52
N GLY A 28 1.67 15.48 42.49
CA GLY A 28 0.53 14.57 42.51
C GLY A 28 -0.84 15.24 42.66
N GLY A 29 -1.82 14.53 42.14
CA GLY A 29 -3.24 14.74 42.34
C GLY A 29 -3.98 13.48 41.93
N SER A 30 -4.37 12.70 42.92
CA SER A 30 -5.12 11.46 42.73
C SER A 30 -6.53 11.75 42.22
N LEU A 31 -6.84 11.34 40.99
CA LEU A 31 -8.21 11.01 40.59
C LEU A 31 -8.13 9.61 39.94
N ALA A 32 -8.48 8.62 40.76
CA ALA A 32 -8.73 7.27 40.24
C ALA A 32 -10.06 7.27 39.49
N ALA A 33 -9.96 7.52 38.16
CA ALA A 33 -11.01 7.14 37.25
C ALA A 33 -10.67 5.73 36.76
N THR A 34 -11.48 4.79 37.15
CA THR A 34 -11.46 3.37 36.74
C THR A 34 -11.73 3.26 35.23
N LEU A 35 -10.73 3.49 34.42
CA LEU A 35 -10.67 2.94 33.07
C LEU A 35 -10.07 1.55 33.21
N GLY A 36 -10.92 0.54 33.23
CA GLY A 36 -10.49 -0.84 33.11
C GLY A 36 -9.60 -0.98 31.88
N PRO A 37 -8.48 -1.72 31.96
CA PRO A 37 -7.68 -1.98 30.78
C PRO A 37 -8.57 -2.70 29.78
N ALA A 38 -8.78 -2.11 28.61
CA ALA A 38 -9.32 -2.81 27.46
C ALA A 38 -8.36 -3.98 27.19
N ARG A 39 -8.72 -5.15 27.68
CA ARG A 39 -7.99 -6.39 27.44
C ARG A 39 -8.20 -6.79 25.98
N SER A 40 -7.35 -6.31 25.10
CA SER A 40 -7.02 -7.04 23.87
C SER A 40 -5.82 -7.96 24.14
N ALA A 41 -5.85 -8.67 25.30
CA ALA A 41 -4.94 -9.76 25.52
C ALA A 41 -5.60 -11.01 24.94
N HIS A 42 -5.36 -11.29 23.68
CA HIS A 42 -5.45 -12.68 23.22
C HIS A 42 -4.32 -13.43 23.93
N ALA A 43 -4.63 -13.95 25.12
CA ALA A 43 -3.72 -14.79 25.87
C ALA A 43 -3.34 -15.99 24.99
N ALA A 44 -2.07 -16.33 24.99
CA ALA A 44 -1.51 -17.41 24.20
C ALA A 44 -2.33 -18.70 24.35
N GLY A 45 -2.92 -19.16 23.27
CA GLY A 45 -3.31 -20.54 23.13
C GLY A 45 -4.59 -20.82 22.36
N ASP A 46 -5.76 -20.48 22.86
CA ASP A 46 -7.00 -21.04 22.32
C ASP A 46 -8.02 -20.03 21.76
N ASP A 47 -7.77 -18.73 21.86
CA ASP A 47 -8.70 -17.71 21.39
C ASP A 47 -8.76 -17.65 19.86
N THR A 48 -9.94 -17.87 19.34
CA THR A 48 -10.20 -17.81 17.90
C THR A 48 -10.18 -16.36 17.41
N ILE A 49 -9.32 -16.02 16.47
CA ILE A 49 -9.37 -14.74 15.74
C ILE A 49 -10.45 -14.85 14.67
N LYS A 50 -11.50 -14.05 14.80
CA LYS A 50 -12.60 -13.96 13.84
C LYS A 50 -12.26 -12.93 12.78
N ILE A 51 -12.22 -13.36 11.52
CA ILE A 51 -11.91 -12.48 10.39
C ILE A 51 -13.15 -12.16 9.57
N GLY A 52 -13.21 -10.94 9.03
CA GLY A 52 -14.17 -10.51 8.03
C GLY A 52 -13.47 -10.17 6.72
N LEU A 53 -14.06 -10.55 5.59
CA LEU A 53 -13.55 -10.22 4.25
C LEU A 53 -14.41 -9.12 3.61
N VAL A 54 -13.79 -8.03 3.18
CA VAL A 54 -14.40 -6.95 2.40
C VAL A 54 -13.68 -6.85 1.05
N GLY A 55 -14.42 -7.14 -0.02
CA GLY A 55 -13.88 -7.28 -1.37
C GLY A 55 -13.57 -8.74 -1.72
N CYS A 56 -14.55 -9.40 -2.37
CA CYS A 56 -14.56 -10.82 -2.67
C CYS A 56 -14.06 -11.14 -4.09
N GLY A 57 -13.15 -10.32 -4.63
CA GLY A 57 -12.43 -10.61 -5.86
C GLY A 57 -11.34 -11.68 -5.66
N GLY A 58 -10.59 -12.01 -6.72
CA GLY A 58 -9.55 -13.04 -6.67
C GLY A 58 -8.50 -12.78 -5.59
N ARG A 59 -8.05 -11.51 -5.42
CA ARG A 59 -7.06 -11.17 -4.39
C ARG A 59 -7.64 -11.29 -2.97
N GLY A 60 -8.88 -10.82 -2.75
CA GLY A 60 -9.54 -10.96 -1.45
C GLY A 60 -9.77 -12.41 -1.06
N THR A 61 -10.22 -13.25 -2.00
CA THR A 61 -10.36 -14.69 -1.80
C THR A 61 -9.03 -15.33 -1.41
N GLY A 62 -7.94 -14.98 -2.12
CA GLY A 62 -6.59 -15.46 -1.80
C GLY A 62 -6.10 -15.01 -0.42
N ALA A 63 -6.34 -13.73 -0.04
CA ALA A 63 -5.98 -13.20 1.27
C ALA A 63 -6.73 -13.91 2.41
N ALA A 64 -8.03 -14.16 2.24
CA ALA A 64 -8.81 -14.93 3.21
C ALA A 64 -8.28 -16.36 3.34
N SER A 65 -7.95 -17.03 2.22
CA SER A 65 -7.35 -18.37 2.23
C SER A 65 -6.02 -18.38 2.98
N GLN A 66 -5.14 -17.40 2.73
CA GLN A 66 -3.85 -17.27 3.42
C GLN A 66 -4.02 -16.99 4.92
N ALA A 67 -4.93 -16.08 5.29
CA ALA A 67 -5.25 -15.81 6.69
C ALA A 67 -5.76 -17.06 7.43
N LEU A 68 -6.63 -17.85 6.77
CA LEU A 68 -7.15 -19.10 7.32
C LEU A 68 -6.10 -20.21 7.44
N ARG A 69 -4.97 -20.14 6.74
CA ARG A 69 -3.84 -21.08 6.85
C ARG A 69 -2.82 -20.71 7.92
N THR A 70 -2.94 -19.54 8.54
CA THR A 70 -2.04 -19.12 9.62
C THR A 70 -2.17 -20.05 10.84
N LYS A 71 -1.14 -20.07 11.69
CA LYS A 71 -1.10 -20.87 12.90
C LYS A 71 -2.15 -20.41 13.93
N GLY A 72 -2.73 -21.36 14.63
CA GLY A 72 -3.73 -21.13 15.68
C GLY A 72 -5.16 -21.10 15.15
N ASN A 73 -6.09 -20.75 16.00
CA ASN A 73 -7.51 -20.74 15.69
C ASN A 73 -7.87 -19.45 14.96
N VAL A 74 -8.28 -19.57 13.70
CA VAL A 74 -8.77 -18.47 12.87
C VAL A 74 -10.06 -18.92 12.19
N LYS A 75 -11.07 -18.06 12.16
CA LYS A 75 -12.35 -18.33 11.47
C LYS A 75 -12.77 -17.13 10.63
N LEU A 76 -13.17 -17.39 9.37
CA LEU A 76 -13.90 -16.44 8.56
C LEU A 76 -15.38 -16.45 8.95
N VAL A 77 -15.89 -15.32 9.45
CA VAL A 77 -17.25 -15.25 10.01
C VAL A 77 -18.18 -14.25 9.31
N ALA A 78 -17.66 -13.41 8.43
CA ALA A 78 -18.45 -12.45 7.65
C ALA A 78 -17.76 -12.14 6.32
N MET A 79 -18.55 -11.90 5.27
CA MET A 79 -18.07 -11.50 3.95
C MET A 79 -18.93 -10.38 3.37
N GLY A 80 -18.29 -9.45 2.66
CA GLY A 80 -18.95 -8.34 2.00
C GLY A 80 -18.33 -7.97 0.66
N ASP A 81 -19.17 -7.67 -0.31
CA ASP A 81 -18.77 -7.15 -1.63
C ASP A 81 -19.86 -6.24 -2.19
N ALA A 82 -19.52 -5.34 -3.10
CA ALA A 82 -20.51 -4.56 -3.83
C ALA A 82 -21.40 -5.44 -4.71
N PHE A 83 -20.89 -6.60 -5.17
CA PHE A 83 -21.52 -7.49 -6.12
C PHE A 83 -21.76 -8.88 -5.53
N LYS A 84 -23.02 -9.33 -5.60
CA LYS A 84 -23.42 -10.66 -5.11
C LYS A 84 -22.68 -11.81 -5.81
N ASP A 85 -22.50 -11.73 -7.11
CA ASP A 85 -21.78 -12.75 -7.89
C ASP A 85 -20.32 -12.92 -7.43
N ARG A 86 -19.64 -11.82 -7.07
CA ARG A 86 -18.27 -11.84 -6.52
C ARG A 86 -18.25 -12.49 -5.14
N LEU A 87 -19.18 -12.10 -4.28
CA LEU A 87 -19.31 -12.66 -2.94
C LEU A 87 -19.57 -14.16 -2.97
N ASP A 88 -20.59 -14.59 -3.73
CA ASP A 88 -20.98 -16.00 -3.83
C ASP A 88 -19.84 -16.84 -4.43
N GLY A 89 -19.19 -16.36 -5.49
CA GLY A 89 -18.07 -17.04 -6.13
C GLY A 89 -16.88 -17.21 -5.19
N SER A 90 -16.55 -16.19 -4.40
CA SER A 90 -15.49 -16.24 -3.39
C SER A 90 -15.81 -17.25 -2.29
N HIS A 91 -17.02 -17.18 -1.73
CA HIS A 91 -17.45 -18.13 -0.69
C HIS A 91 -17.38 -19.59 -1.20
N GLN A 92 -17.91 -19.86 -2.40
CA GLN A 92 -17.86 -21.20 -3.01
C GLN A 92 -16.42 -21.66 -3.24
N SER A 93 -15.52 -20.76 -3.66
CA SER A 93 -14.11 -21.10 -3.89
C SER A 93 -13.40 -21.48 -2.58
N LEU A 94 -13.59 -20.68 -1.52
CA LEU A 94 -13.02 -20.97 -0.20
C LEU A 94 -13.56 -22.28 0.39
N MET A 95 -14.86 -22.56 0.26
CA MET A 95 -15.45 -23.81 0.75
C MET A 95 -14.92 -25.06 0.03
N LYS A 96 -14.39 -24.93 -1.18
CA LYS A 96 -13.77 -26.05 -1.92
C LYS A 96 -12.34 -26.33 -1.48
N GLU A 97 -11.69 -25.43 -0.75
CA GLU A 97 -10.35 -25.63 -0.22
C GLU A 97 -10.41 -26.48 1.07
N GLY A 98 -10.31 -27.80 0.94
CA GLY A 98 -10.56 -28.78 2.01
C GLY A 98 -9.82 -28.50 3.33
N GLU A 99 -8.60 -27.95 3.28
CA GLU A 99 -7.81 -27.65 4.48
C GLU A 99 -8.42 -26.53 5.35
N ILE A 100 -9.08 -25.56 4.73
CA ILE A 100 -9.61 -24.37 5.40
C ILE A 100 -11.14 -24.36 5.52
N SER A 101 -11.85 -25.25 4.84
CA SER A 101 -13.31 -25.25 4.78
C SER A 101 -13.97 -25.32 6.18
N THR A 102 -13.36 -26.05 7.13
CA THR A 102 -13.82 -26.13 8.51
C THR A 102 -13.63 -24.84 9.34
N ARG A 103 -12.85 -23.92 8.81
CA ARG A 103 -12.58 -22.60 9.40
C ARG A 103 -13.49 -21.50 8.83
N ILE A 104 -14.45 -21.85 7.98
CA ILE A 104 -15.40 -20.94 7.35
C ILE A 104 -16.76 -21.11 8.01
N ASP A 105 -17.24 -20.06 8.65
CA ASP A 105 -18.51 -19.98 9.36
C ASP A 105 -19.24 -18.69 8.95
N VAL A 106 -19.66 -18.64 7.68
CA VAL A 106 -20.30 -17.47 7.06
C VAL A 106 -21.72 -17.87 6.61
N PRO A 107 -22.69 -17.85 7.52
CA PRO A 107 -24.09 -18.10 7.16
C PRO A 107 -24.64 -16.97 6.25
N GLU A 108 -25.80 -17.16 5.66
CA GLU A 108 -26.32 -16.24 4.64
C GLU A 108 -26.53 -14.83 5.20
N GLU A 109 -27.00 -14.69 6.42
CA GLU A 109 -27.21 -13.42 7.12
C GLU A 109 -25.93 -12.64 7.42
N ARG A 110 -24.74 -13.23 7.21
CA ARG A 110 -23.43 -12.60 7.35
C ARG A 110 -22.71 -12.42 5.99
N ARG A 111 -23.47 -12.48 4.91
CA ARG A 111 -23.04 -12.23 3.52
C ARG A 111 -23.66 -10.95 3.03
N PHE A 112 -22.91 -9.85 3.09
CA PHE A 112 -23.42 -8.51 2.85
C PHE A 112 -23.13 -8.04 1.44
N VAL A 113 -24.10 -7.44 0.75
CA VAL A 113 -23.98 -6.95 -0.63
C VAL A 113 -24.24 -5.44 -0.66
N GLY A 114 -23.49 -4.71 -1.48
CA GLY A 114 -23.63 -3.28 -1.70
C GLY A 114 -22.49 -2.45 -1.14
N PHE A 115 -22.58 -1.13 -1.31
CA PHE A 115 -21.52 -0.21 -0.89
C PHE A 115 -21.30 -0.17 0.62
N ASP A 116 -22.33 -0.40 1.42
CA ASP A 116 -22.26 -0.42 2.89
C ASP A 116 -21.90 -1.80 3.47
N ALA A 117 -21.64 -2.80 2.61
CA ALA A 117 -21.29 -4.15 3.05
C ALA A 117 -20.11 -4.16 4.03
N TYR A 118 -19.12 -3.28 3.85
CA TYR A 118 -17.98 -3.17 4.76
C TYR A 118 -18.37 -2.80 6.20
N LYS A 119 -19.38 -1.94 6.40
CA LYS A 119 -19.88 -1.58 7.74
C LYS A 119 -20.46 -2.81 8.43
N ASN A 120 -21.32 -3.53 7.72
CA ASN A 120 -21.96 -4.74 8.24
C ASN A 120 -20.94 -5.84 8.57
N VAL A 121 -19.88 -6.00 7.76
CA VAL A 121 -18.77 -6.93 8.07
C VAL A 121 -18.04 -6.51 9.34
N ILE A 122 -17.72 -5.23 9.51
CA ILE A 122 -17.05 -4.68 10.70
C ILE A 122 -17.91 -4.92 11.96
N ASP A 123 -19.24 -4.75 11.85
CA ASP A 123 -20.19 -4.88 12.94
C ASP A 123 -20.56 -6.36 13.25
N ALA A 124 -20.15 -7.30 12.41
CA ALA A 124 -20.46 -8.73 12.57
C ALA A 124 -19.66 -9.43 13.70
N GLY A 125 -18.97 -8.67 14.56
CA GLY A 125 -18.21 -9.22 15.70
C GLY A 125 -16.86 -9.81 15.28
N VAL A 126 -16.23 -9.29 14.26
CA VAL A 126 -14.89 -9.65 13.79
C VAL A 126 -13.80 -9.02 14.66
N ASP A 127 -12.64 -9.65 14.74
CA ASP A 127 -11.44 -9.11 15.41
C ASP A 127 -10.50 -8.45 14.39
N LEU A 128 -10.47 -8.99 13.17
CA LEU A 128 -9.65 -8.50 12.06
C LEU A 128 -10.47 -8.41 10.79
N VAL A 129 -10.26 -7.33 10.02
CA VAL A 129 -10.89 -7.13 8.72
C VAL A 129 -9.84 -7.20 7.61
N ILE A 130 -10.10 -8.02 6.58
CA ILE A 130 -9.35 -8.04 5.32
C ILE A 130 -10.02 -7.09 4.35
N LEU A 131 -9.29 -6.05 3.91
CA LEU A 131 -9.77 -5.04 2.98
C LEU A 131 -9.13 -5.24 1.60
N ALA A 132 -9.85 -5.81 0.65
CA ALA A 132 -9.37 -6.14 -0.69
C ALA A 132 -10.25 -5.57 -1.81
N THR A 133 -11.00 -4.52 -1.53
CA THR A 133 -11.73 -3.72 -2.52
C THR A 133 -10.77 -2.93 -3.41
N PRO A 134 -11.19 -2.35 -4.54
CA PRO A 134 -10.37 -1.42 -5.30
C PRO A 134 -9.77 -0.31 -4.42
N PRO A 135 -8.56 0.17 -4.71
CA PRO A 135 -7.81 1.10 -3.84
C PRO A 135 -8.55 2.38 -3.44
N GLY A 136 -9.43 2.91 -4.31
CA GLY A 136 -10.19 4.12 -4.02
C GLY A 136 -11.09 4.04 -2.79
N PHE A 137 -11.50 2.83 -2.40
CA PHE A 137 -12.32 2.62 -1.20
C PHE A 137 -11.48 2.46 0.08
N ARG A 138 -10.19 2.22 -0.05
CA ARG A 138 -9.32 1.83 1.06
C ARG A 138 -9.30 2.85 2.20
N PRO A 139 -9.16 4.17 1.96
CA PRO A 139 -9.12 5.15 3.05
C PRO A 139 -10.38 5.11 3.92
N VAL A 140 -11.57 5.01 3.29
CA VAL A 140 -12.87 5.00 3.99
C VAL A 140 -13.04 3.69 4.78
N HIS A 141 -12.72 2.54 4.18
CA HIS A 141 -12.86 1.24 4.84
C HIS A 141 -11.85 1.07 5.99
N PHE A 142 -10.61 1.54 5.80
CA PHE A 142 -9.57 1.48 6.83
C PHE A 142 -9.91 2.35 8.03
N GLN A 143 -10.35 3.59 7.80
CA GLN A 143 -10.79 4.48 8.87
C GLN A 143 -11.91 3.83 9.69
N ALA A 144 -12.95 3.29 9.03
CA ALA A 144 -14.07 2.64 9.71
C ALA A 144 -13.63 1.42 10.56
N ALA A 145 -12.73 0.59 10.03
CA ALA A 145 -12.20 -0.55 10.77
C ALA A 145 -11.40 -0.13 12.01
N VAL A 146 -10.53 0.89 11.87
CA VAL A 146 -9.75 1.44 12.98
C VAL A 146 -10.64 2.09 14.03
N ASP A 147 -11.66 2.85 13.63
CA ASP A 147 -12.62 3.48 14.55
C ASP A 147 -13.36 2.43 15.38
N ALA A 148 -13.73 1.32 14.75
CA ALA A 148 -14.36 0.16 15.39
C ALA A 148 -13.39 -0.73 16.19
N GLY A 149 -12.09 -0.35 16.27
CA GLY A 149 -11.09 -1.09 17.06
C GLY A 149 -10.70 -2.45 16.47
N LYS A 150 -10.73 -2.59 15.15
CA LYS A 150 -10.37 -3.84 14.46
C LYS A 150 -8.93 -3.84 14.00
N HIS A 151 -8.24 -4.99 14.12
CA HIS A 151 -7.02 -5.25 13.38
C HIS A 151 -7.33 -5.27 11.88
N VAL A 152 -6.36 -4.94 11.04
CA VAL A 152 -6.58 -4.81 9.60
C VAL A 152 -5.48 -5.51 8.81
N PHE A 153 -5.86 -6.27 7.79
CA PHE A 153 -5.03 -6.51 6.63
C PHE A 153 -5.65 -5.74 5.47
N MET A 154 -4.87 -4.91 4.80
CA MET A 154 -5.37 -4.17 3.63
C MET A 154 -4.46 -4.34 2.43
N GLU A 155 -5.08 -4.59 1.27
CA GLU A 155 -4.35 -4.67 0.02
C GLU A 155 -3.79 -3.30 -0.41
N LYS A 156 -2.64 -3.37 -1.06
CA LYS A 156 -2.03 -2.22 -1.73
C LYS A 156 -2.78 -1.89 -3.05
N PRO A 157 -2.66 -0.65 -3.57
CA PRO A 157 -2.33 0.60 -2.88
C PRO A 157 -3.36 0.94 -1.81
N VAL A 158 -2.95 1.78 -0.86
CA VAL A 158 -3.86 2.14 0.24
C VAL A 158 -4.62 3.44 -0.02
N ALA A 159 -4.33 4.11 -1.13
CA ALA A 159 -5.04 5.29 -1.62
C ALA A 159 -4.74 5.50 -3.11
N VAL A 160 -5.53 6.35 -3.77
CA VAL A 160 -5.38 6.73 -5.20
C VAL A 160 -5.09 8.22 -5.40
N ASP A 161 -5.19 9.02 -4.34
CA ASP A 161 -4.98 10.48 -4.33
C ASP A 161 -4.39 10.94 -3.00
N ALA A 162 -3.97 12.20 -2.92
CA ALA A 162 -3.35 12.77 -1.74
C ALA A 162 -4.32 12.91 -0.54
N PRO A 163 -5.58 13.33 -0.71
CA PRO A 163 -6.56 13.30 0.36
C PRO A 163 -6.73 11.91 0.99
N GLY A 164 -6.78 10.86 0.17
CA GLY A 164 -6.82 9.48 0.61
C GLY A 164 -5.57 9.06 1.38
N VAL A 165 -4.37 9.45 0.91
CA VAL A 165 -3.10 9.20 1.63
C VAL A 165 -3.12 9.87 3.02
N ARG A 166 -3.52 11.14 3.10
CA ARG A 166 -3.62 11.86 4.38
C ARG A 166 -4.62 11.20 5.35
N ALA A 167 -5.75 10.73 4.82
CA ALA A 167 -6.74 9.99 5.62
C ALA A 167 -6.15 8.69 6.18
N VAL A 168 -5.42 7.91 5.37
CA VAL A 168 -4.76 6.69 5.81
C VAL A 168 -3.69 6.98 6.87
N LEU A 169 -2.90 8.05 6.71
CA LEU A 169 -1.89 8.45 7.71
C LEU A 169 -2.53 8.81 9.06
N THR A 170 -3.67 9.51 9.04
CA THR A 170 -4.44 9.83 10.26
C THR A 170 -4.98 8.56 10.93
N ALA A 171 -5.58 7.66 10.15
CA ALA A 171 -6.07 6.37 10.66
C ALA A 171 -4.93 5.49 11.20
N ALA A 172 -3.74 5.52 10.56
CA ALA A 172 -2.55 4.78 11.02
C ALA A 172 -2.09 5.25 12.40
N GLN A 173 -2.14 6.56 12.68
CA GLN A 173 -1.84 7.09 14.03
C GLN A 173 -2.86 6.60 15.05
N THR A 174 -4.15 6.62 14.72
CA THR A 174 -5.22 6.10 15.58
C THR A 174 -5.05 4.60 15.83
N ALA A 175 -4.69 3.81 14.80
CA ALA A 175 -4.42 2.39 14.95
C ALA A 175 -3.27 2.12 15.92
N ARG A 176 -2.18 2.90 15.85
CA ARG A 176 -1.06 2.81 16.82
C ARG A 176 -1.52 3.12 18.25
N GLN A 177 -2.30 4.19 18.45
CA GLN A 177 -2.83 4.58 19.76
C GLN A 177 -3.73 3.50 20.37
N LYS A 178 -4.50 2.81 19.53
CA LYS A 178 -5.39 1.70 19.91
C LYS A 178 -4.67 0.35 19.98
N ASN A 179 -3.37 0.27 19.74
CA ASN A 179 -2.58 -0.96 19.67
C ASN A 179 -3.15 -1.98 18.67
N LEU A 180 -3.58 -1.51 17.49
CA LEU A 180 -4.11 -2.34 16.42
C LEU A 180 -3.01 -2.75 15.44
N ALA A 181 -3.00 -4.02 15.08
CA ALA A 181 -2.14 -4.52 14.01
C ALA A 181 -2.69 -4.12 12.63
N VAL A 182 -1.80 -3.68 11.75
CA VAL A 182 -2.12 -3.31 10.37
C VAL A 182 -1.07 -3.91 9.45
N GLY A 183 -1.46 -4.92 8.68
CA GLY A 183 -0.66 -5.45 7.57
C GLY A 183 -1.06 -4.78 6.25
N VAL A 184 -0.10 -4.58 5.37
CA VAL A 184 -0.32 -4.03 4.02
C VAL A 184 0.23 -5.01 2.98
N GLY A 185 -0.53 -5.33 1.94
CA GLY A 185 -0.19 -6.29 0.89
C GLY A 185 1.05 -5.92 0.05
N LEU A 186 2.09 -5.44 0.69
CA LEU A 186 3.43 -5.20 0.12
C LEU A 186 4.33 -6.40 0.41
N GLN A 187 3.94 -7.57 -0.07
CA GLN A 187 4.48 -8.88 0.27
C GLN A 187 5.99 -9.02 0.13
N ARG A 188 6.68 -8.14 -0.63
CA ARG A 188 8.15 -8.19 -0.78
C ARG A 188 8.89 -7.91 0.52
N HIS A 189 8.27 -7.19 1.46
CA HIS A 189 8.80 -7.01 2.82
C HIS A 189 8.82 -8.30 3.64
N HIS A 190 8.08 -9.33 3.20
CA HIS A 190 7.98 -10.66 3.82
C HIS A 190 8.66 -11.75 2.97
N GLU A 191 9.39 -11.36 1.92
CA GLU A 191 10.13 -12.30 1.07
C GLU A 191 11.60 -12.36 1.48
N ALA A 192 12.06 -13.54 1.94
CA ALA A 192 13.41 -13.74 2.48
C ALA A 192 14.53 -13.27 1.53
N SER A 193 14.36 -13.46 0.20
CA SER A 193 15.34 -13.01 -0.79
C SER A 193 15.46 -11.49 -0.86
N TYR A 194 14.33 -10.75 -0.75
CA TYR A 194 14.33 -9.30 -0.70
C TYR A 194 14.91 -8.79 0.62
N ILE A 195 14.46 -9.34 1.75
CA ILE A 195 14.93 -8.96 3.09
C ILE A 195 16.46 -9.05 3.18
N GLU A 196 17.04 -10.18 2.78
CA GLU A 196 18.48 -10.40 2.86
C GLU A 196 19.24 -9.52 1.85
N THR A 197 18.71 -9.36 0.62
CA THR A 197 19.34 -8.52 -0.41
C THR A 197 19.36 -7.05 0.02
N ILE A 198 18.20 -6.52 0.44
CA ILE A 198 18.07 -5.12 0.88
C ILE A 198 18.97 -4.87 2.09
N LYS A 199 18.96 -5.78 3.09
CA LYS A 199 19.84 -5.66 4.25
C LYS A 199 21.31 -5.52 3.83
N ARG A 200 21.82 -6.38 2.95
CA ARG A 200 23.21 -6.31 2.47
C ARG A 200 23.51 -5.01 1.74
N LEU A 201 22.60 -4.53 0.91
CA LEU A 201 22.75 -3.26 0.21
C LEU A 201 22.79 -2.08 1.19
N GLN A 202 21.91 -2.10 2.19
CA GLN A 202 21.88 -1.09 3.25
C GLN A 202 23.11 -1.15 4.19
N ASP A 203 23.74 -2.31 4.31
CA ASP A 203 25.02 -2.51 5.02
C ASP A 203 26.22 -2.11 4.15
N GLY A 204 26.01 -1.57 2.93
CA GLY A 204 27.06 -1.00 2.08
C GLY A 204 27.72 -1.98 1.10
N ALA A 205 27.13 -3.15 0.80
CA ALA A 205 27.73 -4.17 -0.06
C ALA A 205 28.17 -3.68 -1.45
N ILE A 206 27.54 -2.64 -1.99
CA ILE A 206 27.91 -2.03 -3.28
C ILE A 206 28.37 -0.56 -3.12
N GLY A 207 28.64 -0.12 -1.89
CA GLY A 207 28.96 1.27 -1.57
C GLY A 207 27.72 2.17 -1.62
N ASP A 208 27.95 3.47 -1.86
CA ASP A 208 26.85 4.45 -1.98
C ASP A 208 25.98 4.14 -3.19
N ILE A 209 24.67 4.18 -3.01
CA ILE A 209 23.71 3.97 -4.09
C ILE A 209 23.65 5.24 -4.94
N LEU A 210 24.07 5.12 -6.21
CA LEU A 210 24.08 6.23 -7.15
C LEU A 210 22.78 6.33 -7.93
N ALA A 211 22.27 5.17 -8.40
CA ALA A 211 21.04 5.09 -9.17
C ALA A 211 20.35 3.74 -9.00
N THR A 212 19.05 3.73 -9.18
CA THR A 212 18.24 2.52 -9.23
C THR A 212 17.37 2.51 -10.48
N ARG A 213 16.98 1.32 -10.92
CA ARG A 213 16.06 1.14 -12.06
C ARG A 213 15.01 0.13 -11.70
N VAL A 214 13.76 0.47 -11.97
CA VAL A 214 12.62 -0.39 -11.68
C VAL A 214 11.72 -0.52 -12.90
N TYR A 215 11.20 -1.73 -13.10
CA TYR A 215 10.37 -2.07 -14.25
C TYR A 215 9.12 -2.81 -13.81
N TRP A 216 7.96 -2.39 -14.35
CA TRP A 216 6.76 -3.21 -14.46
C TRP A 216 6.23 -3.12 -15.88
N ASN A 217 6.91 -3.80 -16.79
CA ASN A 217 6.57 -3.83 -18.20
C ASN A 217 5.87 -5.15 -18.53
N GLY A 218 4.68 -5.08 -19.05
CA GLY A 218 3.90 -6.26 -19.42
C GLY A 218 2.75 -5.93 -20.38
N ALA A 219 1.98 -6.95 -20.72
CA ALA A 219 0.86 -6.81 -21.66
C ALA A 219 -0.38 -6.11 -21.05
N GLY A 220 -0.40 -5.92 -19.73
CA GLY A 220 -1.53 -5.36 -18.98
C GLY A 220 -2.46 -6.43 -18.42
N VAL A 221 -3.60 -6.00 -17.92
CA VAL A 221 -4.58 -6.86 -17.24
C VAL A 221 -5.87 -7.00 -18.06
N TRP A 222 -6.82 -7.75 -17.53
CA TRP A 222 -8.16 -7.97 -18.07
C TRP A 222 -8.88 -6.64 -18.38
N VAL A 223 -9.83 -6.68 -19.29
CA VAL A 223 -10.79 -5.60 -19.61
C VAL A 223 -12.18 -6.18 -19.51
N HIS A 224 -13.11 -5.50 -18.85
CA HIS A 224 -14.51 -5.84 -18.77
C HIS A 224 -15.34 -4.79 -19.52
N PRO A 225 -15.72 -5.06 -20.77
CA PRO A 225 -16.56 -4.13 -21.54
C PRO A 225 -17.90 -3.89 -20.87
N LYS A 226 -18.45 -2.68 -21.06
CA LYS A 226 -19.80 -2.35 -20.58
C LYS A 226 -20.84 -3.25 -21.25
N THR A 227 -21.69 -3.86 -20.45
CA THR A 227 -22.82 -4.68 -20.94
C THR A 227 -24.12 -3.88 -20.93
N GLU A 228 -25.11 -4.35 -21.71
CA GLU A 228 -26.43 -3.75 -21.75
C GLU A 228 -27.09 -3.76 -20.37
N GLY A 229 -27.76 -2.67 -20.01
CA GLY A 229 -28.44 -2.50 -18.72
C GLY A 229 -27.54 -2.09 -17.55
N GLN A 230 -26.21 -2.10 -17.68
CA GLN A 230 -25.33 -1.62 -16.62
C GLN A 230 -25.39 -0.09 -16.47
N SER A 231 -25.53 0.40 -15.23
CA SER A 231 -25.27 1.80 -14.91
C SER A 231 -23.80 2.15 -15.16
N GLU A 232 -23.49 3.43 -15.28
CA GLU A 232 -22.08 3.85 -15.46
C GLU A 232 -21.24 3.51 -14.21
N MET A 233 -21.81 3.69 -13.01
CA MET A 233 -21.14 3.30 -11.76
C MET A 233 -20.85 1.80 -11.71
N GLU A 234 -21.82 0.95 -12.06
CA GLU A 234 -21.59 -0.49 -12.08
C GLU A 234 -20.51 -0.89 -13.08
N TYR A 235 -20.56 -0.31 -14.29
CA TYR A 235 -19.54 -0.56 -15.30
C TYR A 235 -18.14 -0.18 -14.83
N GLN A 236 -17.96 1.04 -14.31
CA GLN A 236 -16.66 1.48 -13.83
C GLN A 236 -16.16 0.59 -12.69
N MET A 237 -17.02 0.21 -11.76
CA MET A 237 -16.64 -0.70 -10.67
C MET A 237 -16.26 -2.11 -11.16
N ARG A 238 -16.95 -2.67 -12.15
CA ARG A 238 -16.60 -3.98 -12.73
C ARG A 238 -15.32 -3.93 -13.56
N ASN A 239 -15.05 -2.79 -14.22
CA ASN A 239 -13.85 -2.51 -15.01
C ASN A 239 -12.86 -1.60 -14.28
N TRP A 240 -12.83 -1.69 -12.96
CA TRP A 240 -12.21 -0.74 -12.02
C TRP A 240 -10.76 -0.37 -12.31
N TYR A 241 -10.01 -1.26 -12.93
CA TYR A 241 -8.59 -1.05 -13.21
C TYR A 241 -8.32 0.12 -14.15
N TYR A 242 -9.32 0.57 -14.90
CA TYR A 242 -9.19 1.59 -15.92
C TYR A 242 -9.72 2.97 -15.50
N PHE A 243 -10.09 3.12 -14.24
CA PHE A 243 -10.64 4.38 -13.69
C PHE A 243 -9.82 4.85 -12.50
N ASN A 244 -9.25 6.07 -12.61
CA ASN A 244 -8.33 6.62 -11.61
C ASN A 244 -8.91 6.68 -10.20
N TRP A 245 -10.19 6.99 -10.07
CA TRP A 245 -10.82 7.05 -8.75
C TRP A 245 -10.88 5.69 -8.04
N LEU A 246 -10.73 4.60 -8.79
CA LEU A 246 -10.72 3.22 -8.26
C LEU A 246 -9.30 2.66 -8.14
N CYS A 247 -8.45 2.81 -9.18
CA CYS A 247 -7.13 2.18 -9.24
C CYS A 247 -5.96 3.13 -9.05
N GLY A 248 -6.12 4.42 -9.39
CA GLY A 248 -5.05 5.40 -9.38
C GLY A 248 -4.09 5.32 -10.58
N ASP A 249 -4.43 4.59 -11.66
CA ASP A 249 -3.57 4.20 -12.78
C ASP A 249 -2.64 3.02 -12.45
N HIS A 250 -2.14 2.31 -13.47
CA HIS A 250 -1.30 1.12 -13.29
C HIS A 250 0.06 1.41 -12.64
N ILE A 251 0.57 2.64 -12.72
CA ILE A 251 1.75 3.06 -11.97
C ILE A 251 1.50 3.01 -10.46
N VAL A 252 0.27 3.31 -10.03
CA VAL A 252 -0.15 3.27 -8.62
C VAL A 252 -0.54 1.84 -8.25
N GLU A 253 -1.37 1.18 -9.06
CA GLU A 253 -1.96 -0.11 -8.71
C GLU A 253 -0.94 -1.26 -8.74
N GLN A 254 -0.08 -1.34 -9.75
CA GLN A 254 0.88 -2.45 -9.89
C GLN A 254 2.31 -2.03 -9.57
N HIS A 255 2.77 -0.96 -10.17
CA HIS A 255 4.18 -0.59 -10.11
C HIS A 255 4.64 -0.14 -8.72
N ILE A 256 3.71 0.18 -7.83
CA ILE A 256 3.97 0.47 -6.42
C ILE A 256 4.91 -0.57 -5.78
N HIS A 257 4.79 -1.84 -6.12
CA HIS A 257 5.67 -2.89 -5.57
C HIS A 257 7.15 -2.64 -5.82
N ASN A 258 7.50 -2.15 -7.02
CA ASN A 258 8.88 -1.87 -7.39
C ASN A 258 9.37 -0.54 -6.79
N LEU A 259 8.50 0.47 -6.76
CA LEU A 259 8.80 1.78 -6.16
C LEU A 259 9.04 1.63 -4.65
N ASP A 260 8.20 0.87 -3.96
CA ASP A 260 8.30 0.56 -2.54
C ASP A 260 9.64 -0.13 -2.18
N VAL A 261 10.11 -1.07 -2.98
CA VAL A 261 11.40 -1.73 -2.77
C VAL A 261 12.56 -0.74 -2.75
N ILE A 262 12.51 0.28 -3.62
CA ILE A 262 13.56 1.29 -3.63
C ILE A 262 13.41 2.28 -2.47
N ASN A 263 12.20 2.66 -2.10
CA ASN A 263 11.96 3.43 -0.89
C ASN A 263 12.52 2.69 0.35
N TRP A 264 12.28 1.39 0.45
CA TRP A 264 12.85 0.53 1.49
C TRP A 264 14.39 0.51 1.45
N LEU A 265 14.99 0.29 0.27
CA LEU A 265 16.44 0.34 0.08
C LEU A 265 17.02 1.67 0.53
N LYS A 266 16.39 2.79 0.18
CA LYS A 266 16.83 4.15 0.49
C LYS A 266 16.49 4.59 1.92
N ARG A 267 15.69 3.81 2.67
CA ARG A 267 15.15 4.20 3.99
C ARG A 267 14.48 5.57 3.97
N GLY A 268 13.83 5.91 2.87
CA GLY A 268 13.22 7.22 2.66
C GLY A 268 12.44 7.29 1.35
N TYR A 269 11.84 8.42 1.11
CA TYR A 269 10.96 8.66 -0.04
C TYR A 269 11.57 9.75 -0.94
N PRO A 270 11.20 9.80 -2.25
CA PRO A 270 11.72 10.81 -3.15
C PRO A 270 11.29 12.21 -2.75
N VAL A 271 12.14 13.21 -2.99
CA VAL A 271 11.84 14.62 -2.73
C VAL A 271 11.10 15.27 -3.89
N ARG A 272 11.24 14.73 -5.10
CA ARG A 272 10.54 15.19 -6.30
C ARG A 272 10.56 14.13 -7.39
N ALA A 273 9.70 14.31 -8.40
CA ALA A 273 9.68 13.51 -9.61
C ALA A 273 9.37 14.35 -10.82
N GLU A 274 9.88 13.89 -11.97
CA GLU A 274 9.51 14.33 -13.30
C GLU A 274 9.31 13.12 -14.22
N GLY A 275 8.58 13.26 -15.32
CA GLY A 275 8.37 12.10 -16.18
C GLY A 275 7.54 12.38 -17.42
N MET A 276 7.50 11.37 -18.27
CA MET A 276 6.73 11.33 -19.50
C MET A 276 5.85 10.09 -19.52
N GLY A 277 4.67 10.21 -20.11
CA GLY A 277 3.75 9.08 -20.26
C GLY A 277 2.63 9.41 -21.21
N GLY A 278 1.77 8.45 -21.45
CA GLY A 278 0.65 8.64 -22.35
C GLY A 278 -0.13 7.38 -22.65
N ARG A 279 -1.01 7.50 -23.63
CA ARG A 279 -1.80 6.39 -24.20
C ARG A 279 -1.50 6.29 -25.69
N GLN A 280 -1.05 5.13 -26.12
CA GLN A 280 -0.74 4.89 -27.54
C GLN A 280 -1.53 3.70 -28.10
N VAL A 281 -1.72 2.66 -27.33
CA VAL A 281 -2.32 1.40 -27.76
C VAL A 281 -3.69 1.18 -27.09
N ARG A 282 -3.80 1.47 -25.79
CA ARG A 282 -5.02 1.27 -25.02
C ARG A 282 -5.93 2.51 -25.05
N THR A 283 -6.42 2.86 -26.24
CA THR A 283 -7.15 4.11 -26.51
C THR A 283 -8.67 3.92 -26.63
N GLY A 284 -9.16 2.68 -26.67
CA GLY A 284 -10.59 2.39 -26.77
C GLY A 284 -11.39 2.80 -25.53
N LYS A 285 -12.73 2.87 -25.67
CA LYS A 285 -13.67 3.30 -24.61
C LYS A 285 -13.57 2.49 -23.31
N ASP A 286 -13.22 1.21 -23.41
CA ASP A 286 -13.16 0.31 -22.25
C ASP A 286 -11.84 0.41 -21.47
N TYR A 287 -10.92 1.28 -21.89
CA TYR A 287 -9.68 1.57 -21.18
C TYR A 287 -9.73 2.82 -20.29
N GLY A 288 -10.93 3.35 -19.98
CA GLY A 288 -11.13 4.50 -19.09
C GLY A 288 -10.25 5.69 -19.42
N GLU A 289 -9.58 6.27 -18.41
CA GLU A 289 -8.69 7.43 -18.57
C GLU A 289 -7.22 7.17 -18.25
N ILE A 290 -6.84 5.98 -17.80
CA ILE A 290 -5.44 5.70 -17.42
C ILE A 290 -4.50 5.69 -18.62
N PHE A 291 -3.23 5.99 -18.38
CA PHE A 291 -2.18 5.84 -19.38
C PHE A 291 -1.86 4.36 -19.64
N ASP A 292 -1.17 4.05 -20.72
CA ASP A 292 -0.66 2.70 -20.98
C ASP A 292 0.86 2.59 -20.82
N HIS A 293 1.55 3.71 -20.57
CA HIS A 293 2.97 3.74 -20.23
C HIS A 293 3.35 4.98 -19.43
N HIS A 294 4.35 4.79 -18.54
CA HIS A 294 4.99 5.86 -17.77
C HIS A 294 6.50 5.62 -17.71
N ALA A 295 7.25 6.71 -17.86
CA ALA A 295 8.68 6.79 -17.59
C ALA A 295 8.91 7.96 -16.63
N VAL A 296 9.38 7.66 -15.42
CA VAL A 296 9.51 8.64 -14.33
C VAL A 296 10.92 8.59 -13.75
N GLU A 297 11.49 9.75 -13.50
CA GLU A 297 12.68 9.93 -12.69
C GLU A 297 12.30 10.49 -11.34
N PHE A 298 12.64 9.76 -10.27
CA PHE A 298 12.46 10.20 -8.90
C PHE A 298 13.81 10.57 -8.31
N GLU A 299 13.90 11.69 -7.61
CA GLU A 299 15.09 12.14 -6.92
C GLU A 299 14.94 11.94 -5.41
N TYR A 300 15.96 11.37 -4.78
CA TYR A 300 16.06 11.24 -3.32
C TYR A 300 16.89 12.37 -2.71
N ALA A 301 16.75 12.59 -1.40
CA ALA A 301 17.41 13.70 -0.69
C ALA A 301 18.95 13.66 -0.75
N ASP A 302 19.55 12.50 -0.99
CA ASP A 302 20.98 12.32 -1.18
C ASP A 302 21.46 12.54 -2.62
N GLY A 303 20.54 12.97 -3.52
CA GLY A 303 20.82 13.21 -4.93
C GLY A 303 20.79 11.97 -5.82
N SER A 304 20.65 10.77 -5.25
CA SER A 304 20.49 9.55 -6.05
C SER A 304 19.16 9.52 -6.79
N ARG A 305 19.12 8.78 -7.92
CA ARG A 305 17.96 8.74 -8.80
C ARG A 305 17.35 7.33 -8.88
N MET A 306 16.01 7.27 -8.94
CA MET A 306 15.30 6.07 -9.35
C MET A 306 14.65 6.31 -10.70
N PHE A 307 15.08 5.53 -11.72
CA PHE A 307 14.48 5.48 -13.05
C PHE A 307 13.41 4.39 -13.05
N SER A 308 12.19 4.80 -13.31
CA SER A 308 10.99 3.99 -13.18
C SER A 308 10.27 3.87 -14.52
N TYR A 309 9.99 2.64 -14.94
CA TYR A 309 9.32 2.36 -16.20
C TYR A 309 8.21 1.35 -15.98
N CYS A 310 6.99 1.69 -16.36
CA CYS A 310 5.89 0.74 -16.38
C CYS A 310 5.04 0.87 -17.65
N ARG A 311 4.53 -0.27 -18.14
CA ARG A 311 3.85 -0.32 -19.42
C ARG A 311 2.85 -1.47 -19.48
N HIS A 312 1.69 -1.21 -20.06
CA HIS A 312 0.65 -2.15 -20.40
C HIS A 312 0.44 -2.24 -21.91
N ILE A 313 1.47 -2.63 -22.65
CA ILE A 313 1.44 -2.77 -24.11
C ILE A 313 1.91 -4.18 -24.48
N PRO A 314 1.08 -5.00 -25.16
CA PRO A 314 1.44 -6.35 -25.54
C PRO A 314 2.54 -6.38 -26.62
N ASN A 315 3.19 -7.53 -26.77
CA ASN A 315 4.23 -7.80 -27.76
C ASN A 315 5.48 -6.89 -27.65
N CYS A 316 5.77 -6.41 -26.45
CA CYS A 316 6.96 -5.66 -26.12
C CYS A 316 7.83 -6.44 -25.13
N TRP A 317 9.03 -5.97 -24.84
CA TRP A 317 9.90 -6.55 -23.82
C TRP A 317 9.26 -6.51 -22.44
N ASP A 318 9.12 -7.66 -21.78
CA ASP A 318 8.51 -7.79 -20.46
C ASP A 318 9.58 -7.83 -19.35
N SER A 319 9.31 -7.13 -18.26
CA SER A 319 10.17 -7.17 -17.07
C SER A 319 9.40 -6.68 -15.84
N VAL A 320 9.53 -7.42 -14.73
CA VAL A 320 9.11 -6.98 -13.39
C VAL A 320 10.31 -7.16 -12.47
N THR A 321 11.15 -6.10 -12.37
CA THR A 321 12.46 -6.20 -11.71
C THR A 321 12.88 -4.88 -11.08
N GLU A 322 13.83 -4.97 -10.11
CA GLU A 322 14.51 -3.85 -9.48
C GLU A 322 16.03 -4.05 -9.52
N HIS A 323 16.74 -2.96 -9.83
CA HIS A 323 18.19 -2.93 -9.94
C HIS A 323 18.77 -1.73 -9.18
N ALA A 324 19.94 -1.93 -8.56
CA ALA A 324 20.70 -0.86 -7.93
C ALA A 324 22.13 -0.79 -8.50
N ILE A 325 22.65 0.42 -8.65
CA ILE A 325 24.01 0.71 -9.07
C ILE A 325 24.64 1.52 -7.94
N GLY A 326 25.76 1.03 -7.41
CA GLY A 326 26.52 1.68 -6.38
C GLY A 326 27.96 1.97 -6.82
N THR A 327 28.73 2.63 -5.96
CA THR A 327 30.11 3.01 -6.23
C THR A 327 31.06 1.83 -6.38
N HIS A 328 30.74 0.67 -5.76
CA HIS A 328 31.58 -0.53 -5.74
C HIS A 328 30.95 -1.74 -6.41
N GLY A 329 29.74 -1.62 -6.96
CA GLY A 329 29.07 -2.76 -7.58
C GLY A 329 27.66 -2.47 -8.04
N ASN A 330 26.90 -3.54 -8.32
CA ASN A 330 25.50 -3.47 -8.70
C ASN A 330 24.70 -4.64 -8.15
N ALA A 331 23.39 -4.49 -8.10
CA ALA A 331 22.48 -5.55 -7.66
C ALA A 331 21.32 -5.75 -8.62
N ASP A 332 20.91 -7.00 -8.78
CA ASP A 332 19.61 -7.44 -9.29
C ASP A 332 18.78 -7.85 -8.07
N ILE A 333 17.98 -6.93 -7.52
CA ILE A 333 17.31 -7.13 -6.23
C ILE A 333 16.28 -8.25 -6.33
N SER A 334 15.43 -8.22 -7.35
CA SER A 334 14.41 -9.24 -7.63
C SER A 334 15.00 -10.65 -7.85
N ALA A 335 16.24 -10.72 -8.33
CA ALA A 335 16.96 -12.00 -8.48
C ALA A 335 17.75 -12.41 -7.23
N GLY A 336 17.77 -11.59 -6.18
CA GLY A 336 18.55 -11.80 -4.97
C GLY A 336 20.06 -11.92 -5.28
N ARG A 337 20.60 -11.03 -6.12
CA ARG A 337 21.99 -11.09 -6.61
C ARG A 337 22.70 -9.75 -6.46
N ILE A 338 23.92 -9.79 -5.90
CA ILE A 338 24.82 -8.63 -5.74
C ILE A 338 26.14 -8.95 -6.43
N ARG A 339 26.62 -8.05 -7.27
CA ARG A 339 27.91 -8.11 -7.95
C ARG A 339 28.80 -7.00 -7.40
N ILE A 340 29.95 -7.36 -6.85
CA ILE A 340 30.93 -6.45 -6.25
C ILE A 340 32.19 -6.49 -7.10
N LYS A 341 32.71 -5.33 -7.52
CA LYS A 341 33.92 -5.25 -8.34
C LYS A 341 35.12 -5.84 -7.59
N GLY A 342 35.74 -6.87 -8.18
CA GLY A 342 36.92 -7.55 -7.62
C GLY A 342 36.62 -8.61 -6.58
N TRP A 343 35.35 -8.98 -6.37
CA TRP A 343 34.91 -10.00 -5.42
C TRP A 343 33.96 -10.99 -6.09
N ASP A 344 33.73 -12.14 -5.45
CA ASP A 344 32.72 -13.10 -5.89
C ASP A 344 31.30 -12.56 -5.77
N ASP A 345 30.47 -12.88 -6.75
CA ASP A 345 29.05 -12.52 -6.74
C ASP A 345 28.34 -13.20 -5.55
N TRP A 346 27.63 -12.39 -4.77
CA TRP A 346 26.70 -12.93 -3.79
C TRP A 346 25.37 -13.25 -4.45
N ARG A 347 24.72 -14.34 -4.02
CA ARG A 347 23.37 -14.72 -4.41
C ARG A 347 22.64 -15.34 -3.24
N PHE A 348 21.37 -14.96 -3.07
CA PHE A 348 20.49 -15.58 -2.09
C PHE A 348 20.33 -17.08 -2.38
N ARG A 349 20.49 -17.91 -1.34
CA ARG A 349 20.39 -19.37 -1.39
C ARG A 349 19.47 -19.95 -0.30
N GLY A 350 18.72 -19.08 0.39
CA GLY A 350 17.78 -19.49 1.44
C GLY A 350 16.52 -20.12 0.89
N GLU A 351 15.67 -20.60 1.79
CA GLU A 351 14.35 -21.12 1.47
C GLU A 351 13.46 -20.03 0.87
N LYS A 352 12.71 -20.39 -0.16
CA LYS A 352 11.72 -19.51 -0.79
C LYS A 352 10.33 -19.91 -0.33
N LYS A 353 9.79 -19.21 0.65
CA LYS A 353 8.38 -19.32 1.07
C LYS A 353 7.51 -18.43 0.21
N ASN A 354 6.23 -18.75 0.13
CA ASN A 354 5.26 -17.87 -0.52
C ASN A 354 5.10 -16.58 0.31
N PRO A 355 5.54 -15.41 -0.18
CA PRO A 355 5.53 -14.17 0.60
C PRO A 355 4.11 -13.71 0.97
N TYR A 356 3.11 -14.01 0.14
CA TYR A 356 1.70 -13.75 0.46
C TYR A 356 1.21 -14.56 1.67
N GLN A 357 1.74 -15.76 1.92
CA GLN A 357 1.45 -16.49 3.14
C GLN A 357 2.22 -15.93 4.32
N VAL A 358 3.49 -15.57 4.11
CA VAL A 358 4.36 -15.06 5.19
C VAL A 358 3.85 -13.73 5.73
N GLU A 359 3.34 -12.81 4.88
CA GLU A 359 2.77 -11.54 5.35
C GLU A 359 1.58 -11.75 6.31
N HIS A 360 0.74 -12.75 6.04
CA HIS A 360 -0.35 -13.12 6.96
C HIS A 360 0.19 -13.83 8.21
N ASP A 361 1.17 -14.73 8.08
CA ASP A 361 1.78 -15.41 9.23
C ASP A 361 2.40 -14.39 10.21
N ASP A 362 3.12 -13.39 9.70
CA ASP A 362 3.74 -12.33 10.49
C ASP A 362 2.67 -11.45 11.18
N LEU A 363 1.63 -11.04 10.45
CA LEU A 363 0.53 -10.24 10.99
C LEU A 363 -0.15 -10.98 12.15
N PHE A 364 -0.58 -12.23 11.95
CA PHE A 364 -1.29 -13.01 12.96
C PHE A 364 -0.38 -13.36 14.15
N ALA A 365 0.90 -13.63 13.91
CA ALA A 365 1.88 -13.82 14.98
C ALA A 365 2.04 -12.56 15.83
N SER A 366 2.11 -11.36 15.22
CA SER A 366 2.20 -10.08 15.93
C SER A 366 1.00 -9.80 16.83
N ILE A 367 -0.21 -10.11 16.34
CA ILE A 367 -1.45 -10.00 17.12
C ILE A 367 -1.40 -10.91 18.34
N ARG A 368 -1.06 -12.19 18.15
CA ARG A 368 -0.99 -13.19 19.23
C ARG A 368 0.10 -12.88 20.26
N ALA A 369 1.20 -12.28 19.81
CA ALA A 369 2.28 -11.84 20.69
C ALA A 369 1.94 -10.56 21.49
N GLY A 370 0.83 -9.88 21.20
CA GLY A 370 0.51 -8.58 21.80
C GLY A 370 1.46 -7.45 21.41
N SER A 371 2.22 -7.64 20.33
CA SER A 371 3.17 -6.67 19.77
C SER A 371 2.81 -6.40 18.31
N PRO A 372 1.71 -5.69 18.06
CA PRO A 372 1.11 -5.56 16.74
C PRO A 372 2.03 -4.79 15.78
N LEU A 373 2.32 -5.37 14.62
CA LEU A 373 2.97 -4.67 13.52
C LEU A 373 2.02 -3.61 12.95
N ASN A 374 2.58 -2.53 12.39
CA ASN A 374 1.78 -1.51 11.72
C ASN A 374 2.54 -0.96 10.50
N GLU A 375 2.12 -1.38 9.32
CA GLU A 375 2.71 -1.04 8.03
C GLU A 375 1.95 0.08 7.30
N ALA A 376 0.89 0.64 7.90
CA ALA A 376 0.00 1.59 7.23
C ALA A 376 0.73 2.84 6.74
N GLU A 377 1.69 3.37 7.50
CA GLU A 377 2.48 4.55 7.11
C GLU A 377 3.37 4.25 5.90
N ASN A 378 4.07 3.11 5.89
CA ASN A 378 4.85 2.67 4.73
C ASN A 378 3.94 2.50 3.50
N GLY A 379 2.79 1.83 3.64
CA GLY A 379 1.81 1.68 2.58
C GLY A 379 1.32 3.01 2.03
N ALA A 380 1.04 3.99 2.92
CA ALA A 380 0.61 5.33 2.54
C ALA A 380 1.68 6.10 1.76
N PHE A 381 2.92 6.10 2.22
CA PHE A 381 4.01 6.82 1.54
C PHE A 381 4.46 6.12 0.24
N SER A 382 4.43 4.80 0.17
CA SER A 382 4.67 4.08 -1.09
C SER A 382 3.55 4.32 -2.11
N SER A 383 2.29 4.43 -1.65
CA SER A 383 1.19 4.89 -2.51
C SER A 383 1.41 6.33 -2.98
N LEU A 384 1.85 7.24 -2.10
CA LEU A 384 2.17 8.63 -2.47
C LEU A 384 3.33 8.72 -3.47
N THR A 385 4.36 7.88 -3.34
CA THR A 385 5.46 7.80 -4.33
C THR A 385 4.90 7.47 -5.72
N SER A 386 3.99 6.51 -5.80
CA SER A 386 3.36 6.13 -7.07
C SER A 386 2.45 7.23 -7.62
N ILE A 387 1.68 7.89 -6.74
CA ILE A 387 0.81 9.04 -7.08
C ILE A 387 1.66 10.22 -7.58
N LEU A 388 2.79 10.51 -6.94
CA LEU A 388 3.75 11.53 -7.37
C LEU A 388 4.23 11.27 -8.81
N GLY A 389 4.57 10.01 -9.13
CA GLY A 389 4.94 9.61 -10.49
C GLY A 389 3.82 9.80 -11.51
N ARG A 390 2.58 9.46 -11.14
CA ARG A 390 1.40 9.74 -11.97
C ARG A 390 1.20 11.25 -12.17
N MET A 391 1.29 12.05 -11.10
CA MET A 391 1.17 13.50 -11.18
C MET A 391 2.20 14.10 -12.12
N ALA A 392 3.46 13.66 -12.05
CA ALA A 392 4.53 14.11 -12.92
C ALA A 392 4.22 13.81 -14.40
N THR A 393 3.82 12.59 -14.73
CA THR A 393 3.53 12.19 -16.12
C THR A 393 2.24 12.81 -16.65
N TYR A 394 1.20 12.95 -15.83
CA TYR A 394 -0.10 13.52 -16.23
C TYR A 394 0.00 15.03 -16.48
N SER A 395 0.80 15.74 -15.70
CA SER A 395 1.01 17.18 -15.88
C SER A 395 2.15 17.54 -16.84
N GLY A 396 3.13 16.64 -17.02
CA GLY A 396 4.38 16.93 -17.71
C GLY A 396 5.28 17.93 -16.95
N LYS A 397 5.07 18.06 -15.64
CA LYS A 397 5.80 19.00 -14.76
C LYS A 397 6.64 18.24 -13.75
N MET A 398 7.68 18.90 -13.24
CA MET A 398 8.36 18.47 -12.03
C MET A 398 7.43 18.75 -10.83
N ILE A 399 7.17 17.74 -10.01
CA ILE A 399 6.31 17.82 -8.82
C ILE A 399 7.16 17.46 -7.59
N THR A 400 7.10 18.27 -6.54
CA THR A 400 7.75 17.95 -5.28
C THR A 400 6.88 17.04 -4.41
N TRP A 401 7.51 16.38 -3.45
CA TRP A 401 6.80 15.53 -2.47
C TRP A 401 5.74 16.33 -1.70
N GLU A 402 6.09 17.54 -1.27
CA GLU A 402 5.20 18.43 -0.52
C GLU A 402 3.99 18.86 -1.38
N GLN A 403 4.22 19.17 -2.65
CA GLN A 403 3.14 19.50 -3.58
C GLN A 403 2.21 18.29 -3.78
N ALA A 404 2.78 17.09 -3.96
CA ALA A 404 1.99 15.87 -4.10
C ALA A 404 1.18 15.56 -2.85
N LEU A 405 1.78 15.60 -1.66
CA LEU A 405 1.10 15.34 -0.39
C LEU A 405 0.05 16.41 -0.05
N GLY A 406 0.33 17.68 -0.42
CA GLY A 406 -0.55 18.83 -0.17
C GLY A 406 -1.68 19.00 -1.19
N SER A 407 -1.72 18.22 -2.27
CA SER A 407 -2.78 18.33 -3.29
C SER A 407 -4.17 18.07 -2.70
N ASP A 408 -5.13 18.93 -3.05
CA ASP A 408 -6.55 18.78 -2.66
C ASP A 408 -7.40 18.11 -3.75
N ILE A 409 -6.78 17.64 -4.83
CA ILE A 409 -7.48 16.92 -5.89
C ILE A 409 -7.97 15.58 -5.34
N ASN A 410 -9.29 15.47 -5.20
CA ASN A 410 -10.00 14.30 -4.74
C ASN A 410 -10.64 13.59 -5.93
N LEU A 411 -10.28 12.34 -6.14
CA LEU A 411 -10.79 11.53 -7.25
C LEU A 411 -12.09 10.79 -6.89
N ALA A 412 -12.49 10.75 -5.63
CA ALA A 412 -13.67 10.01 -5.17
C ALA A 412 -14.97 10.56 -5.79
N PRO A 413 -15.97 9.70 -6.01
CA PRO A 413 -17.31 10.15 -6.38
C PRO A 413 -17.96 10.90 -5.22
N LYS A 414 -18.97 11.75 -5.54
CA LYS A 414 -19.74 12.47 -4.51
C LYS A 414 -20.59 11.55 -3.65
N GLU A 415 -20.99 10.42 -4.19
CA GLU A 415 -21.85 9.44 -3.54
C GLU A 415 -21.47 8.03 -4.01
N TYR A 416 -21.46 7.08 -3.09
CA TYR A 416 -21.21 5.66 -3.34
C TYR A 416 -22.55 4.90 -3.45
N ALA A 417 -23.20 4.99 -4.61
CA ALA A 417 -24.43 4.28 -4.91
C ALA A 417 -24.47 3.86 -6.39
N PHE A 418 -25.09 2.72 -6.72
CA PHE A 418 -25.20 2.25 -8.11
C PHE A 418 -26.00 3.19 -9.00
N THR A 419 -26.85 4.03 -8.42
CA THR A 419 -27.65 5.05 -9.10
C THR A 419 -26.90 6.40 -9.22
N ALA A 420 -25.80 6.57 -8.50
CA ALA A 420 -25.02 7.79 -8.55
C ALA A 420 -24.20 7.89 -9.85
N THR A 421 -23.86 9.11 -10.23
CA THR A 421 -22.97 9.37 -11.36
C THR A 421 -21.51 9.28 -10.88
N PRO A 422 -20.70 8.32 -11.40
CA PRO A 422 -19.28 8.26 -11.08
C PRO A 422 -18.51 9.42 -11.70
N PRO A 423 -17.23 9.65 -11.31
CA PRO A 423 -16.37 10.60 -11.97
C PRO A 423 -16.29 10.35 -13.48
N THR A 424 -16.38 11.42 -14.27
CA THR A 424 -16.25 11.32 -15.72
C THR A 424 -14.78 11.07 -16.08
N PRO A 425 -14.48 9.98 -16.83
CA PRO A 425 -13.10 9.70 -17.20
C PRO A 425 -12.58 10.73 -18.22
N VAL A 426 -11.48 11.41 -17.87
CA VAL A 426 -10.80 12.38 -18.72
C VAL A 426 -9.32 12.02 -18.81
N VAL A 427 -8.89 11.65 -20.02
CA VAL A 427 -7.48 11.33 -20.26
C VAL A 427 -6.64 12.57 -20.03
N ALA A 428 -5.61 12.45 -19.21
CA ALA A 428 -4.71 13.56 -18.91
C ALA A 428 -3.95 14.03 -20.18
N THR A 429 -3.73 15.32 -20.26
CA THR A 429 -2.94 15.96 -21.32
C THR A 429 -1.75 16.68 -20.68
N PRO A 430 -0.51 16.17 -20.85
CA PRO A 430 0.68 16.82 -20.33
C PRO A 430 0.78 18.27 -20.80
N GLY A 431 1.17 19.18 -19.90
CA GLY A 431 1.19 20.62 -20.12
C GLY A 431 -0.14 21.33 -19.86
N VAL A 432 -1.27 20.59 -19.77
CA VAL A 432 -2.63 21.13 -19.56
C VAL A 432 -3.25 20.66 -18.26
N THR A 433 -3.16 19.36 -17.98
CA THR A 433 -3.82 18.76 -16.81
C THR A 433 -3.21 19.28 -15.50
N GLN A 434 -4.07 19.79 -14.61
CA GLN A 434 -3.68 20.19 -13.27
C GLN A 434 -3.68 18.97 -12.35
N VAL A 435 -2.66 18.85 -11.48
CA VAL A 435 -2.48 17.71 -10.57
C VAL A 435 -2.19 18.15 -9.13
N VAL A 436 -1.94 19.43 -8.93
CA VAL A 436 -1.68 20.05 -7.62
C VAL A 436 -2.40 21.41 -7.57
#